data_d9798cc8e294a07e6686b4603ba4a63d
#
_entry.id   d9798cc8e294a07e6686b4603ba4a63d
#
_cell.length_a   1.000
_cell.length_b   1.000
_cell.length_c   1.000
_cell.angle_alpha   90.00
_cell.angle_beta   90.00
_cell.angle_gamma   90.00
#
_symmetry.space_group_name_H-M   'P 1'
#
loop_
_entity.id
_entity.type
_entity.pdbx_description
1 polymer ?
#
loop_
_entity_poly.entity_id
_entity_poly.type
_entity_poly.pdbx_seq_one_letter_code
_entity_poly.pdbx_strand_id
1 'polypeptide(L)'
;VFYLKKIYLIRHCESTGQEPKANLTNEGLKQAQELADFLKSKNIEYIVSSPFERAIKSIEPLADYNNLDINIDDRLIEKKLCNKNLNDWMDKLKISFEDLTICYDGGESSNQAMNRGVQVIHELIKLENNNIAVVTHGALLILILKYFDRNIGFSEWKRLLNPDVYLLEFKEDGNKLILKLFMK
;
A
#
# COMPACT_ATOMS: atom_id res chain seq x y z
N VAL A 1 -8.53 25.22 -13.63
CA VAL A 1 -8.41 23.75 -13.84
C VAL A 1 -8.33 23.13 -12.47
N PHE A 2 -9.38 22.40 -12.05
CA PHE A 2 -9.41 21.73 -10.75
C PHE A 2 -8.54 20.47 -10.83
N TYR A 3 -7.36 20.49 -10.24
CA TYR A 3 -6.50 19.31 -10.15
C TYR A 3 -6.95 18.42 -8.99
N LEU A 4 -7.71 17.41 -9.30
CA LEU A 4 -8.07 16.36 -8.37
C LEU A 4 -7.01 15.26 -8.44
N LYS A 5 -6.17 15.14 -7.40
CA LYS A 5 -5.15 14.09 -7.34
C LYS A 5 -5.73 12.85 -6.65
N LYS A 6 -5.67 11.72 -7.33
CA LYS A 6 -6.15 10.41 -6.87
C LYS A 6 -5.01 9.43 -6.74
N ILE A 7 -4.77 8.96 -5.53
CA ILE A 7 -3.81 7.89 -5.27
C ILE A 7 -4.57 6.63 -4.88
N TYR A 8 -4.45 5.60 -5.69
CA TYR A 8 -4.99 4.26 -5.44
C TYR A 8 -3.92 3.49 -4.67
N LEU A 9 -4.06 3.43 -3.35
CA LEU A 9 -3.16 2.73 -2.45
C LEU A 9 -3.60 1.27 -2.35
N ILE A 10 -2.74 0.35 -2.79
CA ILE A 10 -3.06 -1.04 -3.05
C ILE A 10 -2.24 -1.95 -2.15
N ARG A 11 -2.89 -2.86 -1.41
CA ARG A 11 -2.23 -4.01 -0.83
C ARG A 11 -2.05 -5.09 -1.90
N HIS A 12 -0.87 -5.70 -1.96
CA HIS A 12 -0.56 -6.79 -2.88
C HIS A 12 -1.55 -7.96 -2.78
N CYS A 13 -1.66 -8.73 -3.84
CA CYS A 13 -2.44 -9.97 -3.93
C CYS A 13 -1.85 -11.09 -3.04
N GLU A 14 -2.57 -12.19 -2.89
CA GLU A 14 -2.15 -13.33 -2.09
C GLU A 14 -0.80 -13.89 -2.55
N SER A 15 0.10 -14.12 -1.60
CA SER A 15 1.46 -14.55 -1.85
C SER A 15 1.84 -15.82 -1.10
N THR A 16 2.86 -16.51 -1.60
CA THR A 16 3.39 -17.75 -1.02
C THR A 16 4.16 -17.56 0.28
N GLY A 17 4.53 -16.30 0.62
CA GLY A 17 5.32 -16.00 1.80
C GLY A 17 5.47 -14.50 2.03
N GLN A 18 6.28 -14.13 3.04
CA GLN A 18 6.53 -12.76 3.43
C GLN A 18 7.90 -12.22 2.95
N GLU A 19 8.81 -13.09 2.56
CA GLU A 19 10.14 -12.73 2.08
C GLU A 19 10.06 -11.90 0.78
N PRO A 20 11.08 -11.09 0.48
CA PRO A 20 11.08 -10.19 -0.69
C PRO A 20 10.83 -10.90 -2.03
N LYS A 21 11.31 -12.14 -2.19
CA LYS A 21 11.18 -12.95 -3.41
C LYS A 21 9.95 -13.87 -3.42
N ALA A 22 9.08 -13.80 -2.41
CA ALA A 22 7.85 -14.59 -2.40
C ALA A 22 6.94 -14.15 -3.56
N ASN A 23 6.57 -15.13 -4.38
CA ASN A 23 5.68 -14.94 -5.52
C ASN A 23 4.20 -14.92 -5.10
N LEU A 24 3.33 -14.59 -6.04
CA LEU A 24 1.89 -14.78 -5.88
C LEU A 24 1.56 -16.29 -5.89
N THR A 25 0.50 -16.66 -5.16
CA THR A 25 -0.15 -17.96 -5.29
C THR A 25 -0.93 -18.04 -6.60
N ASN A 26 -1.44 -19.23 -6.96
CA ASN A 26 -2.36 -19.34 -8.10
C ASN A 26 -3.61 -18.49 -7.92
N GLU A 27 -4.10 -18.36 -6.69
CA GLU A 27 -5.20 -17.44 -6.37
C GLU A 27 -4.75 -15.98 -6.49
N GLY A 28 -3.55 -15.65 -6.01
CA GLY A 28 -2.96 -14.32 -6.16
C GLY A 28 -2.81 -13.88 -7.61
N LEU A 29 -2.49 -14.79 -8.53
CA LEU A 29 -2.44 -14.49 -9.97
C LEU A 29 -3.82 -14.14 -10.55
N LYS A 30 -4.88 -14.84 -10.13
CA LYS A 30 -6.27 -14.48 -10.49
C LYS A 30 -6.66 -13.13 -9.92
N GLN A 31 -6.33 -12.89 -8.66
CA GLN A 31 -6.56 -11.62 -7.98
C GLN A 31 -5.86 -10.46 -8.69
N ALA A 32 -4.64 -10.67 -9.21
CA ALA A 32 -3.92 -9.65 -9.98
C ALA A 32 -4.66 -9.28 -11.28
N GLN A 33 -5.26 -10.25 -11.95
CA GLN A 33 -6.07 -10.00 -13.13
C GLN A 33 -7.37 -9.26 -12.78
N GLU A 34 -8.07 -9.67 -11.72
CA GLU A 34 -9.28 -8.99 -11.21
C GLU A 34 -8.98 -7.56 -10.78
N LEU A 35 -7.83 -7.33 -10.13
CA LEU A 35 -7.36 -6.01 -9.75
C LEU A 35 -7.11 -5.13 -10.97
N ALA A 36 -6.47 -5.67 -12.01
CA ALA A 36 -6.27 -4.97 -13.26
C ALA A 36 -7.60 -4.59 -13.90
N ASP A 37 -8.55 -5.53 -13.99
CA ASP A 37 -9.89 -5.28 -14.57
C ASP A 37 -10.65 -4.20 -13.81
N PHE A 38 -10.56 -4.20 -12.48
CA PHE A 38 -11.13 -3.15 -11.63
C PHE A 38 -10.50 -1.77 -11.89
N LEU A 39 -9.17 -1.72 -12.05
CA LEU A 39 -8.44 -0.46 -12.21
C LEU A 39 -8.45 0.09 -13.65
N LYS A 40 -8.77 -0.70 -14.68
CA LYS A 40 -8.84 -0.25 -16.08
C LYS A 40 -9.70 1.00 -16.27
N SER A 41 -10.84 1.09 -15.55
CA SER A 41 -11.75 2.24 -15.62
C SER A 41 -11.28 3.47 -14.83
N LYS A 42 -10.15 3.40 -14.12
CA LYS A 42 -9.64 4.47 -13.24
C LYS A 42 -8.65 5.39 -13.94
N ASN A 43 -8.33 5.14 -15.22
CA ASN A 43 -7.38 5.94 -16.00
C ASN A 43 -6.04 6.14 -15.28
N ILE A 44 -5.45 5.04 -14.78
CA ILE A 44 -4.15 5.10 -14.12
C ILE A 44 -3.09 5.56 -15.11
N GLU A 45 -2.32 6.58 -14.74
CA GLU A 45 -1.32 7.26 -15.56
C GLU A 45 0.12 7.02 -15.06
N TYR A 46 0.26 6.58 -13.81
CA TYR A 46 1.56 6.33 -13.19
C TYR A 46 1.44 5.20 -12.17
N ILE A 47 2.45 4.32 -12.15
CA ILE A 47 2.50 3.18 -11.22
C ILE A 47 3.81 3.23 -10.44
N VAL A 48 3.73 3.13 -9.11
CA VAL A 48 4.87 2.92 -8.24
C VAL A 48 4.60 1.72 -7.32
N SER A 49 5.63 0.90 -7.09
CA SER A 49 5.50 -0.34 -6.32
C SER A 49 6.66 -0.55 -5.36
N SER A 50 6.36 -1.22 -4.25
CA SER A 50 7.39 -1.90 -3.46
C SER A 50 8.24 -2.82 -4.35
N PRO A 51 9.54 -2.98 -4.07
CA PRO A 51 10.43 -3.89 -4.81
C PRO A 51 10.12 -5.38 -4.58
N PHE A 52 9.23 -5.74 -3.65
CA PHE A 52 8.93 -7.14 -3.37
C PHE A 52 8.13 -7.76 -4.52
N GLU A 53 8.54 -8.96 -4.94
CA GLU A 53 7.97 -9.69 -6.08
C GLU A 53 6.43 -9.72 -6.06
N ARG A 54 5.82 -10.02 -4.91
CA ARG A 54 4.36 -10.06 -4.78
C ARG A 54 3.67 -8.72 -5.06
N ALA A 55 4.34 -7.60 -4.77
CA ALA A 55 3.78 -6.26 -5.06
C ALA A 55 3.86 -5.96 -6.56
N ILE A 56 5.01 -6.21 -7.18
CA ILE A 56 5.24 -6.02 -8.62
C ILE A 56 4.26 -6.90 -9.41
N LYS A 57 4.19 -8.20 -9.11
CA LYS A 57 3.31 -9.15 -9.79
C LYS A 57 1.82 -8.85 -9.63
N SER A 58 1.43 -8.18 -8.53
CA SER A 58 0.03 -7.77 -8.33
C SER A 58 -0.42 -6.70 -9.31
N ILE A 59 0.47 -5.84 -9.80
CA ILE A 59 0.13 -4.72 -10.66
C ILE A 59 0.59 -4.91 -12.11
N GLU A 60 1.41 -5.90 -12.37
CA GLU A 60 1.96 -6.20 -13.71
C GLU A 60 0.86 -6.32 -14.78
N PRO A 61 -0.28 -7.02 -14.57
CA PRO A 61 -1.33 -7.10 -15.59
C PRO A 61 -1.94 -5.73 -15.95
N LEU A 62 -2.05 -4.80 -14.99
CA LEU A 62 -2.51 -3.44 -15.28
C LEU A 62 -1.46 -2.61 -16.01
N ALA A 63 -0.19 -2.74 -15.61
CA ALA A 63 0.93 -2.06 -16.23
C ALA A 63 1.03 -2.45 -17.72
N ASP A 64 0.95 -3.74 -18.02
CA ASP A 64 0.94 -4.27 -19.38
C ASP A 64 -0.27 -3.73 -20.19
N TYR A 65 -1.46 -3.77 -19.60
CA TYR A 65 -2.67 -3.27 -20.26
C TYR A 65 -2.60 -1.78 -20.62
N ASN A 66 -2.07 -0.96 -19.70
CA ASN A 66 -1.96 0.49 -19.89
C ASN A 66 -0.67 0.90 -20.61
N ASN A 67 0.24 -0.04 -20.90
CA ASN A 67 1.58 0.22 -21.43
C ASN A 67 2.35 1.24 -20.56
N LEU A 68 2.37 1.00 -19.25
CA LEU A 68 3.04 1.81 -18.24
C LEU A 68 4.20 1.05 -17.60
N ASP A 69 5.28 1.77 -17.29
CA ASP A 69 6.35 1.24 -16.46
C ASP A 69 5.93 1.13 -14.99
N ILE A 70 6.43 0.11 -14.30
CA ILE A 70 6.33 -0.01 -12.85
C ILE A 70 7.57 0.62 -12.23
N ASN A 71 7.42 1.79 -11.63
CA ASN A 71 8.50 2.47 -10.92
C ASN A 71 8.67 1.83 -9.54
N ILE A 72 9.90 1.50 -9.17
CA ILE A 72 10.20 0.84 -7.88
C ILE A 72 10.64 1.87 -6.86
N ASP A 73 10.09 1.78 -5.65
CA ASP A 73 10.47 2.62 -4.52
C ASP A 73 10.64 1.77 -3.25
N ASP A 74 11.87 1.71 -2.72
CA ASP A 74 12.22 0.93 -1.53
C ASP A 74 11.49 1.42 -0.27
N ARG A 75 11.03 2.66 -0.25
CA ARG A 75 10.25 3.22 0.86
C ARG A 75 8.85 2.60 0.98
N LEU A 76 8.41 1.80 -0.01
CA LEU A 76 7.13 1.08 -0.02
C LEU A 76 7.21 -0.36 0.47
N ILE A 77 8.37 -0.85 0.94
CA ILE A 77 8.50 -2.19 1.54
C ILE A 77 7.65 -2.32 2.81
N GLU A 78 7.27 -3.55 3.16
CA GLU A 78 6.48 -3.80 4.36
C GLU A 78 7.20 -3.32 5.63
N LYS A 79 6.41 -2.87 6.61
CA LYS A 79 6.94 -2.54 7.93
C LYS A 79 7.64 -3.74 8.54
N LYS A 80 8.91 -3.58 8.87
CA LYS A 80 9.67 -4.61 9.57
C LYS A 80 9.41 -4.52 11.07
N LEU A 81 8.65 -5.46 11.61
CA LEU A 81 8.30 -5.46 13.03
C LEU A 81 9.52 -5.79 13.91
N CYS A 82 10.28 -6.82 13.54
CA CYS A 82 11.49 -7.26 14.26
C CYS A 82 12.32 -8.21 13.37
N ASN A 83 13.51 -8.62 13.87
CA ASN A 83 14.37 -9.59 13.18
C ASN A 83 14.05 -11.07 13.50
N LYS A 84 13.20 -11.33 14.48
CA LYS A 84 12.92 -12.68 14.98
C LYS A 84 11.47 -13.06 14.69
N ASN A 85 11.23 -14.35 14.45
CA ASN A 85 9.87 -14.88 14.48
C ASN A 85 9.37 -14.86 15.93
N LEU A 86 8.32 -14.09 16.18
CA LEU A 86 7.71 -13.93 17.48
C LEU A 86 6.39 -14.68 17.51
N ASN A 87 6.16 -15.50 18.53
CA ASN A 87 4.87 -16.16 18.74
C ASN A 87 3.74 -15.14 19.02
N ASP A 88 4.10 -13.98 19.58
CA ASP A 88 3.22 -12.87 19.95
C ASP A 88 3.28 -11.68 18.95
N TRP A 89 3.69 -11.93 17.71
CA TRP A 89 3.89 -10.88 16.70
C TRP A 89 2.64 -10.02 16.47
N MET A 90 1.44 -10.62 16.57
CA MET A 90 0.18 -9.91 16.33
C MET A 90 -0.11 -8.90 17.46
N ASP A 91 0.16 -9.28 18.72
CA ASP A 91 0.01 -8.37 19.87
C ASP A 91 1.03 -7.24 19.79
N LYS A 92 2.28 -7.55 19.42
CA LYS A 92 3.32 -6.54 19.20
C LYS A 92 2.99 -5.60 18.05
N LEU A 93 2.44 -6.12 16.96
CA LEU A 93 1.97 -5.28 15.86
C LEU A 93 0.84 -4.36 16.33
N LYS A 94 -0.15 -4.88 17.07
CA LYS A 94 -1.23 -4.08 17.66
C LYS A 94 -0.68 -2.94 18.51
N ILE A 95 0.21 -3.26 19.45
CA ILE A 95 0.85 -2.27 20.33
C ILE A 95 1.60 -1.21 19.50
N SER A 96 2.27 -1.60 18.42
CA SER A 96 2.97 -0.67 17.53
C SER A 96 2.05 0.27 16.73
N PHE A 97 0.76 -0.04 16.61
CA PHE A 97 -0.26 0.86 16.08
C PHE A 97 -0.84 1.82 17.12
N GLU A 98 -0.77 1.45 18.40
CA GLU A 98 -1.22 2.26 19.54
C GLU A 98 -0.13 3.24 19.97
N ASP A 99 1.10 2.78 20.06
CA ASP A 99 2.30 3.60 20.30
C ASP A 99 3.25 3.51 19.10
N LEU A 100 3.21 4.54 18.27
CA LEU A 100 3.98 4.60 17.02
C LEU A 100 5.50 4.73 17.22
N THR A 101 5.96 4.98 18.44
CA THR A 101 7.39 5.15 18.76
C THR A 101 8.09 3.81 19.07
N ILE A 102 7.32 2.77 19.39
CA ILE A 102 7.87 1.46 19.76
C ILE A 102 8.62 0.85 18.57
N CYS A 103 9.84 0.42 18.85
CA CYS A 103 10.71 -0.28 17.93
C CYS A 103 11.21 -1.56 18.59
N TYR A 104 10.93 -2.71 17.98
CA TYR A 104 11.46 -3.99 18.45
C TYR A 104 12.81 -4.27 17.80
N ASP A 105 13.60 -5.16 18.43
CA ASP A 105 14.96 -5.48 18.02
C ASP A 105 15.09 -5.82 16.51
N GLY A 106 15.90 -5.03 15.83
CA GLY A 106 16.15 -5.16 14.37
C GLY A 106 14.98 -4.83 13.46
N GLY A 107 13.90 -4.24 14.01
CA GLY A 107 12.77 -3.69 13.28
C GLY A 107 12.84 -2.19 13.07
N GLU A 108 11.71 -1.61 12.69
CA GLU A 108 11.48 -0.16 12.63
C GLU A 108 10.25 0.20 13.45
N SER A 109 10.18 1.43 13.97
CA SER A 109 8.98 1.95 14.61
C SER A 109 7.88 2.22 13.57
N SER A 110 6.63 2.31 14.03
CA SER A 110 5.53 2.68 13.13
C SER A 110 5.68 4.11 12.60
N ASN A 111 6.27 5.02 13.38
CA ASN A 111 6.60 6.37 12.91
C ASN A 111 7.62 6.35 11.77
N GLN A 112 8.67 5.53 11.86
CA GLN A 112 9.66 5.42 10.79
C GLN A 112 9.03 4.87 9.51
N ALA A 113 8.26 3.78 9.61
CA ALA A 113 7.55 3.21 8.47
C ALA A 113 6.55 4.20 7.85
N MET A 114 5.72 4.84 8.68
CA MET A 114 4.75 5.84 8.24
C MET A 114 5.43 6.99 7.53
N ASN A 115 6.49 7.56 8.10
CA ASN A 115 7.18 8.71 7.52
C ASN A 115 7.76 8.39 6.14
N ARG A 116 8.43 7.23 5.94
CA ARG A 116 8.96 6.86 4.62
C ARG A 116 7.86 6.66 3.58
N GLY A 117 6.75 6.01 3.95
CA GLY A 117 5.62 5.82 3.04
C GLY A 117 4.90 7.11 2.68
N VAL A 118 4.68 8.00 3.66
CA VAL A 118 4.05 9.32 3.46
C VAL A 118 4.91 10.25 2.61
N GLN A 119 6.25 10.18 2.73
CA GLN A 119 7.13 10.92 1.82
C GLN A 119 6.89 10.57 0.36
N VAL A 120 6.71 9.29 0.03
CA VAL A 120 6.36 8.87 -1.33
C VAL A 120 5.04 9.53 -1.76
N ILE A 121 4.00 9.47 -0.93
CA ILE A 121 2.72 10.11 -1.24
C ILE A 121 2.88 11.61 -1.50
N HIS A 122 3.65 12.32 -0.66
CA HIS A 122 3.88 13.76 -0.82
C HIS A 122 4.68 14.11 -2.09
N GLU A 123 5.53 13.22 -2.57
CA GLU A 123 6.22 13.39 -3.86
C GLU A 123 5.26 13.14 -5.03
N LEU A 124 4.47 12.07 -4.95
CA LEU A 124 3.51 11.69 -6.00
C LEU A 124 2.42 12.75 -6.24
N ILE A 125 1.94 13.43 -5.20
CA ILE A 125 0.93 14.49 -5.36
C ILE A 125 1.48 15.72 -6.12
N LYS A 126 2.80 15.86 -6.24
CA LYS A 126 3.45 16.96 -6.99
C LYS A 126 3.65 16.62 -8.48
N LEU A 127 3.49 15.37 -8.88
CA LEU A 127 3.58 14.96 -10.28
C LEU A 127 2.42 15.57 -11.09
N GLU A 128 2.57 15.63 -12.41
CA GLU A 128 1.50 16.07 -13.30
C GLU A 128 0.37 15.03 -13.42
N ASN A 129 0.69 13.74 -13.23
CA ASN A 129 -0.26 12.63 -13.29
C ASN A 129 -1.37 12.76 -12.24
N ASN A 130 -2.62 12.60 -12.62
CA ASN A 130 -3.77 12.76 -11.73
C ASN A 130 -4.22 11.46 -11.06
N ASN A 131 -4.04 10.32 -11.73
CA ASN A 131 -4.45 9.01 -11.23
C ASN A 131 -3.22 8.11 -11.10
N ILE A 132 -2.83 7.83 -9.86
CA ILE A 132 -1.59 7.12 -9.55
C ILE A 132 -1.91 5.85 -8.76
N ALA A 133 -1.35 4.71 -9.19
CA ALA A 133 -1.40 3.46 -8.43
C ALA A 133 -0.13 3.30 -7.59
N VAL A 134 -0.31 2.99 -6.30
CA VAL A 134 0.77 2.73 -5.34
C VAL A 134 0.58 1.36 -4.73
N VAL A 135 1.50 0.44 -4.99
CA VAL A 135 1.40 -0.93 -4.47
C VAL A 135 2.35 -1.14 -3.31
N THR A 136 1.80 -1.58 -2.19
CA THR A 136 2.53 -1.80 -0.94
C THR A 136 1.95 -2.98 -0.16
N HIS A 137 2.13 -2.99 1.15
CA HIS A 137 1.85 -4.10 2.06
C HIS A 137 0.90 -3.67 3.18
N GLY A 138 0.41 -4.65 3.96
CA GLY A 138 -0.67 -4.44 4.90
C GLY A 138 -0.38 -3.41 5.99
N ALA A 139 0.73 -3.53 6.72
CA ALA A 139 1.01 -2.63 7.82
C ALA A 139 1.37 -1.23 7.32
N LEU A 140 2.22 -1.13 6.29
CA LEU A 140 2.59 0.18 5.73
C LEU A 140 1.40 0.90 5.12
N LEU A 141 0.51 0.20 4.41
CA LEU A 141 -0.71 0.78 3.85
C LEU A 141 -1.55 1.46 4.93
N ILE A 142 -1.83 0.74 6.03
CA ILE A 142 -2.63 1.29 7.12
C ILE A 142 -1.91 2.44 7.84
N LEU A 143 -0.58 2.39 7.98
CA LEU A 143 0.18 3.49 8.56
C LEU A 143 0.14 4.76 7.68
N ILE A 144 0.21 4.60 6.36
CA ILE A 144 0.02 5.73 5.44
C ILE A 144 -1.37 6.33 5.60
N LEU A 145 -2.43 5.50 5.63
CA LEU A 145 -3.80 5.97 5.84
C LEU A 145 -3.97 6.65 7.19
N LYS A 146 -3.37 6.09 8.26
CA LYS A 146 -3.40 6.65 9.63
C LYS A 146 -2.82 8.06 9.71
N TYR A 147 -1.82 8.37 8.89
CA TYR A 147 -1.28 9.73 8.82
C TYR A 147 -2.33 10.76 8.37
N PHE A 148 -3.21 10.36 7.44
CA PHE A 148 -4.27 11.24 6.91
C PHE A 148 -5.57 11.17 7.72
N ASP A 149 -5.85 10.04 8.40
CA ASP A 149 -6.97 9.88 9.34
C ASP A 149 -6.52 9.07 10.57
N ARG A 150 -6.40 9.77 11.70
CA ARG A 150 -5.91 9.20 12.97
C ARG A 150 -6.79 8.07 13.53
N ASN A 151 -8.05 7.96 13.09
CA ASN A 151 -8.96 6.90 13.53
C ASN A 151 -8.65 5.55 12.88
N ILE A 152 -7.92 5.55 11.76
CA ILE A 152 -7.48 4.32 11.08
C ILE A 152 -6.34 3.68 11.88
N GLY A 153 -6.36 2.36 12.05
CA GLY A 153 -5.36 1.67 12.83
C GLY A 153 -5.42 0.14 12.73
N PHE A 154 -5.10 -0.53 13.82
CA PHE A 154 -5.00 -1.99 13.86
C PHE A 154 -6.32 -2.69 13.51
N SER A 155 -7.47 -2.10 13.83
CA SER A 155 -8.78 -2.67 13.47
C SER A 155 -8.99 -2.75 11.96
N GLU A 156 -8.53 -1.75 11.21
CA GLU A 156 -8.57 -1.73 9.75
C GLU A 156 -7.55 -2.71 9.17
N TRP A 157 -6.36 -2.78 9.76
CA TRP A 157 -5.35 -3.76 9.37
C TRP A 157 -5.88 -5.21 9.45
N LYS A 158 -6.58 -5.56 10.52
CA LYS A 158 -7.19 -6.90 10.69
C LYS A 158 -8.24 -7.25 9.64
N ARG A 159 -8.87 -6.24 9.04
CA ARG A 159 -9.92 -6.40 8.02
C ARG A 159 -9.42 -6.28 6.60
N LEU A 160 -8.09 -6.10 6.42
CA LEU A 160 -7.50 -6.06 5.10
C LEU A 160 -7.62 -7.40 4.38
N LEU A 161 -7.97 -7.31 3.11
CA LEU A 161 -7.99 -8.44 2.17
C LEU A 161 -6.73 -8.44 1.29
N ASN A 162 -6.54 -9.47 0.49
CA ASN A 162 -5.58 -9.55 -0.59
C ASN A 162 -6.32 -9.76 -1.92
N PRO A 163 -6.24 -8.83 -2.87
CA PRO A 163 -5.79 -7.45 -2.67
C PRO A 163 -6.80 -6.59 -1.93
N ASP A 164 -6.39 -5.40 -1.52
CA ASP A 164 -7.31 -4.36 -1.04
C ASP A 164 -6.91 -3.02 -1.65
N VAL A 165 -7.88 -2.15 -1.96
CA VAL A 165 -7.63 -0.85 -2.61
C VAL A 165 -8.30 0.26 -1.82
N TYR A 166 -7.51 1.27 -1.47
CA TYR A 166 -7.98 2.52 -0.89
C TYR A 166 -7.70 3.70 -1.83
N LEU A 167 -8.69 4.55 -2.02
CA LEU A 167 -8.52 5.82 -2.71
C LEU A 167 -8.18 6.92 -1.70
N LEU A 168 -7.03 7.55 -1.90
CA LEU A 168 -6.69 8.84 -1.30
C LEU A 168 -6.94 9.93 -2.35
N GLU A 169 -7.93 10.76 -2.09
CA GLU A 169 -8.28 11.86 -2.98
C GLU A 169 -7.88 13.18 -2.33
N PHE A 170 -7.05 13.97 -3.03
CA PHE A 170 -6.61 15.29 -2.58
C PHE A 170 -7.27 16.36 -3.44
N LYS A 171 -8.01 17.26 -2.79
CA LYS A 171 -8.71 18.38 -3.43
C LYS A 171 -7.91 19.67 -3.28
N GLU A 172 -8.11 20.62 -4.20
CA GLU A 172 -7.45 21.92 -4.18
C GLU A 172 -7.74 22.74 -2.90
N ASP A 173 -8.91 22.57 -2.32
CA ASP A 173 -9.31 23.22 -1.05
C ASP A 173 -8.59 22.66 0.19
N GLY A 174 -7.64 21.73 -0.01
CA GLY A 174 -6.90 21.07 1.05
C GLY A 174 -7.66 19.90 1.70
N ASN A 175 -8.91 19.66 1.32
CA ASN A 175 -9.68 18.53 1.80
C ASN A 175 -9.13 17.20 1.24
N LYS A 176 -9.22 16.18 2.07
CA LYS A 176 -8.79 14.81 1.73
C LYS A 176 -9.96 13.87 1.95
N LEU A 177 -10.07 12.87 1.08
CA LEU A 177 -11.07 11.80 1.19
C LEU A 177 -10.36 10.45 1.14
N ILE A 178 -10.73 9.57 2.05
CA ILE A 178 -10.26 8.18 2.06
C ILE A 178 -11.45 7.28 1.84
N LEU A 179 -11.40 6.44 0.80
CA LEU A 179 -12.44 5.47 0.49
C LEU A 179 -11.83 4.09 0.28
N LYS A 180 -12.38 3.08 0.91
CA LYS A 180 -12.10 1.68 0.56
C LYS A 180 -12.89 1.32 -0.70
N LEU A 181 -12.21 0.87 -1.77
CA LEU A 181 -12.84 0.65 -3.08
C LEU A 181 -12.96 -0.83 -3.45
N PHE A 182 -11.95 -1.63 -3.16
CA PHE A 182 -11.88 -3.02 -3.58
C PHE A 182 -12.15 -3.94 -2.38
N MET A 183 -13.29 -4.65 -2.46
CA MET A 183 -13.68 -5.69 -1.52
C MET A 183 -14.10 -6.93 -2.31
N LYS A 184 -13.68 -8.08 -1.88
CA LYS A 184 -14.15 -9.37 -2.37
C LYS A 184 -15.52 -9.71 -1.78
#